data_b812a5e14fb61bfd3265de1c324b1c0d
#
_entry.id   b812a5e14fb61bfd3265de1c324b1c0d
#
_cell.length_a   1.000
_cell.length_b   1.000
_cell.length_c   1.000
_cell.angle_alpha   90.00
_cell.angle_beta   90.00
_cell.angle_gamma   90.00
#
_symmetry.space_group_name_H-M   'P 1'
#
loop_
_entity.id
_entity.type
_entity.pdbx_description
1 polymer ?
#
loop_
_entity_poly.entity_id
_entity_poly.type
_entity_poly.pdbx_seq_one_letter_code
_entity_poly.pdbx_strand_id
1 'polypeptide(L)'
;MYICGHKVTNKAAHMKFESTQKFAQELDQKDPLATFRTRFHFPTFHHPNPVYFTGNSLGLQPVTAADYVQEELEAWSKFGVEGHFLAKRPWFSYHENLTQMAAKIVGALPIEVVVTHSLTTNLHLLMVSFYRPVGKRVKILCEEKAFPSDQYALASQVAFHGLPSETLVEVGPRPGEHLIREEDILQRIAELGDELALVMIGGVNYYTGQYFDLQKITAAGHAVGAVVGFDLAHAAGNVNLALHDWNVDFAAWCGYKYLNSSPGGVSGLFVHEKHAHNKSLPRFAGWWGHNKAVRFQMEPGFDPIEGAEGWQLSNAPVLGMAAHLASLEIFEEAGMERIGQKRDQLTAFLAYLIEDVSERNKDRCSFEIITPKDPSARGAQLSILAKGQGRQLFDRLTDLGVIADWREPNVIRIAPAPLYNSYEDCLRFAQFLEQAIL
;
A
#
# COMPACT_ATOMS: atom_id res chain seq x y z
N MET A 1 21.61 26.27 10.21
CA MET A 1 22.38 26.25 8.98
C MET A 1 23.22 24.96 8.96
N TYR A 2 22.64 23.86 8.49
CA TYR A 2 23.39 22.66 8.05
C TYR A 2 22.47 21.94 7.04
N ILE A 3 22.74 22.27 5.77
CA ILE A 3 22.16 21.57 4.63
C ILE A 3 23.02 20.34 4.42
N CYS A 4 22.52 19.16 4.73
CA CYS A 4 23.15 17.90 4.35
C CYS A 4 22.31 17.23 3.26
N GLY A 5 22.51 17.69 2.02
CA GLY A 5 21.98 17.05 0.83
C GLY A 5 22.74 15.73 0.58
N HIS A 6 22.17 14.62 1.01
CA HIS A 6 22.66 13.32 0.57
C HIS A 6 22.22 13.08 -0.88
N LYS A 7 23.12 13.32 -1.81
CA LYS A 7 23.01 12.78 -3.16
C LYS A 7 23.12 11.25 -3.05
N VAL A 8 21.98 10.57 -3.10
CA VAL A 8 21.95 9.13 -3.34
C VAL A 8 22.49 8.90 -4.75
N THR A 9 23.74 8.51 -4.85
CA THR A 9 24.34 8.11 -6.12
C THR A 9 23.71 6.78 -6.55
N ASN A 10 22.90 6.84 -7.59
CA ASN A 10 22.19 5.71 -8.18
C ASN A 10 23.21 4.72 -8.78
N LYS A 11 23.72 3.78 -7.99
CA LYS A 11 24.65 2.72 -8.44
C LYS A 11 24.00 1.63 -9.29
N ALA A 12 22.67 1.64 -9.44
CA ALA A 12 21.95 0.63 -10.23
C ALA A 12 22.07 0.83 -11.76
N ALA A 13 22.56 1.97 -12.21
CA ALA A 13 22.55 2.36 -13.64
C ALA A 13 23.56 1.61 -14.54
N HIS A 14 24.37 0.66 -14.04
CA HIS A 14 25.40 -0.02 -14.84
C HIS A 14 25.53 -1.53 -14.61
N MET A 15 24.56 -2.18 -13.93
CA MET A 15 24.62 -3.65 -13.79
C MET A 15 24.11 -4.29 -15.08
N LYS A 16 24.99 -5.01 -15.80
CA LYS A 16 24.58 -5.82 -16.95
C LYS A 16 23.95 -7.09 -16.42
N PHE A 17 22.65 -7.26 -16.62
CA PHE A 17 21.93 -8.48 -16.23
C PHE A 17 22.21 -9.63 -17.21
N GLU A 18 22.10 -10.87 -16.69
CA GLU A 18 22.22 -12.10 -17.46
C GLU A 18 21.06 -13.05 -17.10
N SER A 19 20.43 -13.67 -18.08
CA SER A 19 19.33 -14.63 -17.90
C SER A 19 19.83 -16.04 -17.58
N THR A 20 20.75 -16.15 -16.58
CA THR A 20 21.38 -17.41 -16.17
C THR A 20 21.12 -17.75 -14.72
N GLN A 21 21.04 -19.05 -14.40
CA GLN A 21 20.91 -19.55 -13.04
C GLN A 21 22.03 -19.04 -12.13
N LYS A 22 23.27 -19.07 -12.61
CA LYS A 22 24.44 -18.61 -11.87
C LYS A 22 24.31 -17.14 -11.48
N PHE A 23 23.88 -16.30 -12.40
CA PHE A 23 23.72 -14.87 -12.14
C PHE A 23 22.63 -14.59 -11.09
N ALA A 24 21.48 -15.25 -11.19
CA ALA A 24 20.41 -15.11 -10.20
C ALA A 24 20.88 -15.54 -8.79
N GLN A 25 21.60 -16.66 -8.69
CA GLN A 25 22.17 -17.14 -7.42
C GLN A 25 23.22 -16.19 -6.85
N GLU A 26 24.07 -15.59 -7.68
CA GLU A 26 25.03 -14.58 -7.23
C GLU A 26 24.34 -13.33 -6.67
N LEU A 27 23.19 -12.93 -7.23
CA LEU A 27 22.38 -11.84 -6.70
C LEU A 27 21.74 -12.22 -5.36
N ASP A 28 21.18 -13.43 -5.25
CA ASP A 28 20.57 -13.92 -4.00
C ASP A 28 21.61 -14.06 -2.87
N GLN A 29 22.84 -14.49 -3.18
CA GLN A 29 23.94 -14.55 -2.20
C GLN A 29 24.37 -13.18 -1.67
N LYS A 30 24.19 -12.12 -2.47
CA LYS A 30 24.53 -10.75 -2.08
C LYS A 30 23.35 -9.99 -1.47
N ASP A 31 22.16 -10.59 -1.47
CA ASP A 31 20.94 -9.97 -0.95
C ASP A 31 20.92 -9.94 0.58
N PRO A 32 20.95 -8.76 1.21
CA PRO A 32 20.92 -8.63 2.67
C PRO A 32 19.57 -9.05 3.28
N LEU A 33 18.53 -9.23 2.45
CA LEU A 33 17.20 -9.65 2.87
C LEU A 33 16.89 -11.12 2.53
N ALA A 34 17.86 -11.89 1.99
CA ALA A 34 17.63 -13.27 1.55
C ALA A 34 17.07 -14.17 2.68
N THR A 35 17.55 -14.00 3.90
CA THR A 35 17.14 -14.81 5.06
C THR A 35 15.70 -14.56 5.50
N PHE A 36 15.11 -13.40 5.17
CA PHE A 36 13.72 -13.10 5.52
C PHE A 36 12.71 -14.01 4.82
N ARG A 37 13.06 -14.59 3.68
CA ARG A 37 12.20 -15.56 2.98
C ARG A 37 11.73 -16.70 3.89
N THR A 38 12.57 -17.18 4.79
CA THR A 38 12.25 -18.28 5.73
C THR A 38 11.26 -17.87 6.82
N ARG A 39 10.96 -16.56 6.92
CA ARG A 39 9.99 -16.03 7.88
C ARG A 39 8.54 -16.08 7.38
N PHE A 40 8.29 -16.63 6.17
CA PHE A 40 6.99 -16.69 5.53
C PHE A 40 6.63 -18.09 5.05
N HIS A 41 5.35 -18.44 5.15
CA HIS A 41 4.79 -19.65 4.56
C HIS A 41 4.41 -19.42 3.10
N PHE A 42 4.89 -20.29 2.21
CA PHE A 42 4.49 -20.31 0.81
C PHE A 42 3.31 -21.27 0.60
N PRO A 43 2.27 -20.91 -0.19
CA PRO A 43 1.17 -21.80 -0.47
C PRO A 43 1.62 -22.95 -1.36
N THR A 44 1.23 -24.17 -1.00
CA THR A 44 1.63 -25.39 -1.73
C THR A 44 0.48 -26.08 -2.45
N PHE A 45 -0.70 -25.46 -2.51
CA PHE A 45 -1.93 -26.07 -3.03
C PHE A 45 -1.82 -26.45 -4.52
N HIS A 46 -1.33 -25.55 -5.38
CA HIS A 46 -1.20 -25.83 -6.81
C HIS A 46 0.16 -26.42 -7.20
N HIS A 47 1.20 -26.07 -6.48
CA HIS A 47 2.57 -26.47 -6.78
C HIS A 47 3.41 -26.52 -5.51
N PRO A 48 4.27 -27.53 -5.31
CA PRO A 48 5.08 -27.68 -4.09
C PRO A 48 6.11 -26.53 -3.88
N ASN A 49 6.48 -25.86 -4.95
CA ASN A 49 7.40 -24.72 -4.93
C ASN A 49 6.91 -23.63 -5.90
N PRO A 50 5.87 -22.85 -5.54
CA PRO A 50 5.31 -21.84 -6.42
C PRO A 50 6.20 -20.62 -6.55
N VAL A 51 6.02 -19.85 -7.63
CA VAL A 51 6.46 -18.47 -7.74
C VAL A 51 5.30 -17.56 -7.30
N TYR A 52 5.39 -17.00 -6.10
CA TYR A 52 4.33 -16.18 -5.52
C TYR A 52 4.59 -14.69 -5.79
N PHE A 53 3.89 -14.12 -6.76
CA PHE A 53 4.05 -12.72 -7.19
C PHE A 53 2.77 -11.89 -7.01
N THR A 54 2.03 -12.15 -5.91
CA THR A 54 0.77 -11.46 -5.61
C THR A 54 0.77 -10.73 -4.26
N GLY A 55 1.95 -10.28 -3.79
CA GLY A 55 2.04 -9.43 -2.59
C GLY A 55 1.22 -8.14 -2.67
N ASN A 56 0.93 -7.67 -3.88
CA ASN A 56 0.04 -6.55 -4.17
C ASN A 56 -1.46 -6.88 -3.97
N SER A 57 -1.83 -8.13 -3.80
CA SER A 57 -3.21 -8.59 -3.61
C SER A 57 -3.42 -9.17 -2.21
N LEU A 58 -2.56 -10.11 -1.81
CA LEU A 58 -2.49 -10.67 -0.46
C LEU A 58 -1.03 -11.01 -0.14
N GLY A 59 -0.51 -10.51 0.98
CA GLY A 59 0.83 -10.87 1.45
C GLY A 59 0.89 -12.28 2.02
N LEU A 60 2.10 -12.86 2.08
CA LEU A 60 2.31 -14.19 2.66
C LEU A 60 2.17 -14.16 4.19
N GLN A 61 1.74 -15.28 4.76
CA GLN A 61 1.62 -15.45 6.20
C GLN A 61 3.01 -15.47 6.85
N PRO A 62 3.30 -14.57 7.82
CA PRO A 62 4.46 -14.71 8.70
C PRO A 62 4.40 -16.02 9.49
N VAL A 63 5.52 -16.73 9.58
CA VAL A 63 5.60 -18.01 10.33
C VAL A 63 5.15 -17.85 11.79
N THR A 64 5.49 -16.73 12.41
CA THR A 64 5.16 -16.42 13.81
C THR A 64 3.73 -15.93 14.02
N ALA A 65 2.96 -15.65 12.96
CA ALA A 65 1.60 -15.11 13.10
C ALA A 65 0.67 -16.05 13.89
N ALA A 66 0.82 -17.36 13.72
CA ALA A 66 0.05 -18.34 14.47
C ALA A 66 0.32 -18.27 15.98
N ASP A 67 1.58 -18.12 16.38
CA ASP A 67 1.98 -18.04 17.79
C ASP A 67 1.42 -16.78 18.46
N TYR A 68 1.44 -15.63 17.74
CA TYR A 68 0.90 -14.38 18.25
C TYR A 68 -0.62 -14.44 18.46
N VAL A 69 -1.33 -15.04 17.52
CA VAL A 69 -2.78 -15.27 17.67
C VAL A 69 -3.07 -16.26 18.77
N GLN A 70 -2.30 -17.34 18.87
CA GLN A 70 -2.46 -18.36 19.92
C GLN A 70 -2.24 -17.76 21.31
N GLU A 71 -1.25 -16.89 21.50
CA GLU A 71 -1.00 -16.19 22.77
C GLU A 71 -2.25 -15.40 23.22
N GLU A 72 -2.93 -14.72 22.30
CA GLU A 72 -4.14 -13.96 22.63
C GLU A 72 -5.36 -14.87 22.89
N LEU A 73 -5.47 -16.01 22.20
CA LEU A 73 -6.50 -17.02 22.49
C LEU A 73 -6.31 -17.62 23.87
N GLU A 74 -5.09 -17.91 24.27
CA GLU A 74 -4.73 -18.41 25.61
C GLU A 74 -5.02 -17.34 26.68
N ALA A 75 -4.67 -16.10 26.43
CA ALA A 75 -4.98 -14.99 27.32
C ALA A 75 -6.51 -14.83 27.49
N TRP A 76 -7.28 -14.95 26.41
CA TRP A 76 -8.74 -14.91 26.48
C TRP A 76 -9.31 -16.06 27.31
N SER A 77 -8.85 -17.29 27.06
CA SER A 77 -9.28 -18.46 27.83
C SER A 77 -8.96 -18.34 29.33
N LYS A 78 -7.81 -17.76 29.65
CA LYS A 78 -7.31 -17.67 31.04
C LYS A 78 -7.90 -16.50 31.81
N PHE A 79 -8.00 -15.34 31.19
CA PHE A 79 -8.32 -14.09 31.87
C PHE A 79 -9.75 -13.59 31.60
N GLY A 80 -10.42 -14.05 30.52
CA GLY A 80 -11.71 -13.49 30.11
C GLY A 80 -11.61 -11.97 29.94
N VAL A 81 -12.55 -11.22 30.55
CA VAL A 81 -12.57 -9.76 30.48
C VAL A 81 -11.34 -9.09 31.07
N GLU A 82 -10.70 -9.72 32.05
CA GLU A 82 -9.47 -9.18 32.68
C GLU A 82 -8.28 -9.15 31.72
N GLY A 83 -8.34 -9.84 30.56
CA GLY A 83 -7.34 -9.76 29.51
C GLY A 83 -7.13 -8.34 28.98
N HIS A 84 -8.12 -7.45 29.13
CA HIS A 84 -7.97 -6.04 28.83
C HIS A 84 -6.83 -5.38 29.61
N PHE A 85 -6.48 -5.91 30.81
CA PHE A 85 -5.47 -5.34 31.69
C PHE A 85 -4.33 -6.31 32.02
N LEU A 86 -4.61 -7.63 32.08
CA LEU A 86 -3.67 -8.66 32.58
C LEU A 86 -3.03 -9.52 31.51
N ALA A 87 -3.47 -9.42 30.27
CA ALA A 87 -2.78 -10.10 29.17
C ALA A 87 -1.34 -9.56 29.04
N LYS A 88 -0.44 -10.35 28.47
CA LYS A 88 0.95 -9.95 28.20
C LYS A 88 1.02 -8.64 27.40
N ARG A 89 0.10 -8.51 26.44
CA ARG A 89 -0.20 -7.26 25.73
C ARG A 89 -1.64 -6.86 26.09
N PRO A 90 -1.85 -5.93 27.03
CA PRO A 90 -3.20 -5.54 27.45
C PRO A 90 -4.08 -5.10 26.27
N TRP A 91 -5.28 -5.67 26.15
CA TRP A 91 -6.15 -5.40 25.00
C TRP A 91 -6.69 -3.97 24.97
N PHE A 92 -6.72 -3.31 26.13
CA PHE A 92 -7.14 -1.92 26.24
C PHE A 92 -6.28 -0.96 25.41
N SER A 93 -4.98 -1.25 25.30
CA SER A 93 -3.99 -0.46 24.55
C SER A 93 -3.32 -1.26 23.43
N TYR A 94 -3.93 -2.35 22.98
CA TYR A 94 -3.27 -3.30 22.06
C TYR A 94 -2.74 -2.63 20.78
N HIS A 95 -3.52 -1.69 20.20
CA HIS A 95 -3.14 -0.94 18.99
C HIS A 95 -1.83 -0.14 19.16
N GLU A 96 -1.48 0.27 20.38
CA GLU A 96 -0.26 1.02 20.67
C GLU A 96 1.01 0.20 20.38
N ASN A 97 0.95 -1.14 20.48
CA ASN A 97 2.07 -2.02 20.13
C ASN A 97 2.44 -1.96 18.63
N LEU A 98 1.53 -1.52 17.77
CA LEU A 98 1.72 -1.46 16.32
C LEU A 98 2.11 -0.06 15.84
N THR A 99 1.76 0.98 16.61
CA THR A 99 1.81 2.40 16.19
C THR A 99 3.20 2.83 15.73
N GLN A 100 4.24 2.57 16.53
CA GLN A 100 5.61 3.02 16.23
C GLN A 100 6.14 2.40 14.92
N MET A 101 5.91 1.11 14.72
CA MET A 101 6.38 0.40 13.52
C MET A 101 5.59 0.83 12.28
N ALA A 102 4.27 0.98 12.41
CA ALA A 102 3.42 1.48 11.32
C ALA A 102 3.79 2.91 10.93
N ALA A 103 4.08 3.78 11.89
CA ALA A 103 4.53 5.14 11.65
C ALA A 103 5.85 5.19 10.84
N LYS A 104 6.83 4.36 11.20
CA LYS A 104 8.11 4.26 10.46
C LYS A 104 7.92 3.81 9.00
N ILE A 105 6.99 2.90 8.74
CA ILE A 105 6.71 2.40 7.38
C ILE A 105 6.19 3.52 6.48
N VAL A 106 5.40 4.43 7.02
CA VAL A 106 4.80 5.53 6.23
C VAL A 106 5.51 6.87 6.39
N GLY A 107 6.64 6.90 7.12
CA GLY A 107 7.41 8.13 7.35
C GLY A 107 6.61 9.19 8.12
N ALA A 108 6.04 8.78 9.25
CA ALA A 108 5.17 9.60 10.09
C ALA A 108 5.64 9.62 11.55
N LEU A 109 5.13 10.56 12.32
CA LEU A 109 5.26 10.56 13.78
C LEU A 109 4.25 9.59 14.41
N PRO A 110 4.54 8.98 15.57
CA PRO A 110 3.61 8.05 16.22
C PRO A 110 2.22 8.63 16.49
N ILE A 111 2.12 9.92 16.84
CA ILE A 111 0.83 10.60 17.07
C ILE A 111 -0.05 10.68 15.82
N GLU A 112 0.56 10.58 14.64
CA GLU A 112 -0.10 10.71 13.34
C GLU A 112 -0.69 9.40 12.83
N VAL A 113 -0.40 8.26 13.49
CA VAL A 113 -0.76 6.93 12.98
C VAL A 113 -1.54 6.12 14.01
N VAL A 114 -2.58 5.45 13.53
CA VAL A 114 -3.26 4.40 14.29
C VAL A 114 -3.58 3.21 13.38
N VAL A 115 -3.35 2.01 13.87
CA VAL A 115 -3.78 0.77 13.20
C VAL A 115 -5.19 0.45 13.67
N THR A 116 -6.17 0.50 12.76
CA THR A 116 -7.59 0.33 13.08
C THR A 116 -8.42 0.00 11.84
N HIS A 117 -9.60 -0.58 12.03
CA HIS A 117 -10.62 -0.85 11.00
C HIS A 117 -10.10 -1.50 9.71
N SER A 118 -10.79 -1.24 8.60
CA SER A 118 -10.41 -1.60 7.23
C SER A 118 -10.17 -0.34 6.40
N LEU A 119 -9.50 -0.48 5.25
CA LEU A 119 -9.16 0.65 4.38
C LEU A 119 -10.36 1.53 4.04
N THR A 120 -11.42 0.97 3.47
CA THR A 120 -12.59 1.74 3.03
C THR A 120 -13.31 2.41 4.21
N THR A 121 -13.37 1.76 5.37
CA THR A 121 -13.89 2.37 6.59
C THR A 121 -13.05 3.58 6.98
N ASN A 122 -11.73 3.44 6.99
CA ASN A 122 -10.80 4.53 7.31
C ASN A 122 -10.94 5.70 6.33
N LEU A 123 -11.06 5.43 5.02
CA LEU A 123 -11.27 6.47 4.01
C LEU A 123 -12.56 7.24 4.27
N HIS A 124 -13.69 6.56 4.56
CA HIS A 124 -14.94 7.24 4.89
C HIS A 124 -14.84 8.09 6.15
N LEU A 125 -14.22 7.58 7.22
CA LEU A 125 -14.04 8.33 8.46
C LEU A 125 -13.18 9.58 8.26
N LEU A 126 -12.11 9.47 7.48
CA LEU A 126 -11.24 10.58 7.15
C LEU A 126 -11.95 11.60 6.25
N MET A 127 -12.72 11.15 5.24
CA MET A 127 -13.48 12.06 4.39
C MET A 127 -14.58 12.81 5.15
N VAL A 128 -15.20 12.23 6.18
CA VAL A 128 -16.13 12.97 7.06
C VAL A 128 -15.44 14.18 7.70
N SER A 129 -14.16 14.05 8.05
CA SER A 129 -13.38 15.14 8.65
C SER A 129 -12.86 16.14 7.62
N PHE A 130 -12.33 15.64 6.52
CA PHE A 130 -11.47 16.39 5.61
C PHE A 130 -12.14 16.82 4.30
N TYR A 131 -13.16 16.12 3.83
CA TYR A 131 -13.98 16.59 2.71
C TYR A 131 -15.13 17.46 3.23
N ARG A 132 -14.92 18.77 3.22
CA ARG A 132 -15.85 19.77 3.74
C ARG A 132 -16.25 20.75 2.64
N PRO A 133 -17.19 20.34 1.74
CA PRO A 133 -17.63 21.19 0.65
C PRO A 133 -18.33 22.44 1.16
N VAL A 134 -17.87 23.63 0.73
CA VAL A 134 -18.42 24.93 1.10
C VAL A 134 -18.40 25.88 -0.10
N GLY A 135 -19.53 26.52 -0.38
CA GLY A 135 -19.65 27.48 -1.47
C GLY A 135 -19.29 26.85 -2.81
N LYS A 136 -18.30 27.39 -3.52
CA LYS A 136 -17.80 26.83 -4.78
C LYS A 136 -16.72 25.75 -4.59
N ARG A 137 -16.11 25.66 -3.43
CA ARG A 137 -15.07 24.67 -3.09
C ARG A 137 -15.73 23.34 -2.74
N VAL A 138 -16.04 22.55 -3.78
CA VAL A 138 -16.78 21.29 -3.64
C VAL A 138 -16.12 20.12 -4.39
N LYS A 139 -15.25 20.40 -5.37
CA LYS A 139 -14.69 19.37 -6.25
C LYS A 139 -13.75 18.42 -5.52
N ILE A 140 -13.80 17.15 -5.93
CA ILE A 140 -12.80 16.13 -5.57
C ILE A 140 -12.03 15.77 -6.84
N LEU A 141 -10.70 15.80 -6.79
CA LEU A 141 -9.85 15.28 -7.87
C LEU A 141 -9.36 13.88 -7.52
N CYS A 142 -9.56 12.92 -8.41
CA CYS A 142 -9.04 11.57 -8.31
C CYS A 142 -8.47 11.08 -9.64
N GLU A 143 -7.83 9.92 -9.65
CA GLU A 143 -7.39 9.28 -10.88
C GLU A 143 -8.56 8.62 -11.64
N GLU A 144 -8.53 8.70 -12.97
CA GLU A 144 -9.49 7.97 -13.83
C GLU A 144 -9.35 6.46 -13.58
N LYS A 145 -10.49 5.79 -13.44
CA LYS A 145 -10.51 4.33 -13.15
C LYS A 145 -9.70 3.97 -11.89
N ALA A 146 -9.76 4.82 -10.86
CA ALA A 146 -9.30 4.43 -9.52
C ALA A 146 -9.86 3.05 -9.12
N PHE A 147 -9.26 2.39 -8.14
CA PHE A 147 -9.79 1.10 -7.71
C PHE A 147 -11.28 1.23 -7.35
N PRO A 148 -12.15 0.26 -7.73
CA PRO A 148 -13.61 0.40 -7.58
C PRO A 148 -14.06 0.80 -6.18
N SER A 149 -13.39 0.32 -5.12
CA SER A 149 -13.69 0.70 -3.74
C SER A 149 -13.57 2.21 -3.51
N ASP A 150 -12.54 2.84 -4.09
CA ASP A 150 -12.31 4.28 -3.95
C ASP A 150 -13.33 5.08 -4.76
N GLN A 151 -13.60 4.64 -6.00
CA GLN A 151 -14.66 5.26 -6.82
C GLN A 151 -16.00 5.25 -6.08
N TYR A 152 -16.37 4.10 -5.45
CA TYR A 152 -17.61 3.99 -4.70
C TYR A 152 -17.60 4.86 -3.44
N ALA A 153 -16.48 4.92 -2.73
CA ALA A 153 -16.35 5.75 -1.54
C ALA A 153 -16.47 7.23 -1.89
N LEU A 154 -15.77 7.70 -2.92
CA LEU A 154 -15.80 9.09 -3.35
C LEU A 154 -17.18 9.49 -3.89
N ALA A 155 -17.78 8.67 -4.76
CA ALA A 155 -19.12 8.93 -5.29
C ALA A 155 -20.18 8.97 -4.18
N SER A 156 -20.06 8.07 -3.17
CA SER A 156 -20.99 8.05 -2.03
C SER A 156 -20.86 9.29 -1.14
N GLN A 157 -19.64 9.82 -0.97
CA GLN A 157 -19.43 11.09 -0.24
C GLN A 157 -20.04 12.28 -0.99
N VAL A 158 -19.84 12.35 -2.30
CA VAL A 158 -20.50 13.38 -3.14
C VAL A 158 -22.02 13.32 -2.98
N ALA A 159 -22.61 12.12 -3.09
CA ALA A 159 -24.05 11.91 -2.92
C ALA A 159 -24.53 12.22 -1.49
N PHE A 160 -23.76 11.85 -0.46
CA PHE A 160 -24.07 12.15 0.94
C PHE A 160 -24.17 13.66 1.21
N HIS A 161 -23.36 14.46 0.55
CA HIS A 161 -23.41 15.93 0.62
C HIS A 161 -24.48 16.55 -0.30
N GLY A 162 -25.27 15.75 -1.03
CA GLY A 162 -26.28 16.25 -1.97
C GLY A 162 -25.72 16.97 -3.17
N LEU A 163 -24.46 16.67 -3.55
CA LEU A 163 -23.77 17.30 -4.66
C LEU A 163 -23.94 16.47 -5.95
N PRO A 164 -23.88 17.11 -7.14
CA PRO A 164 -23.99 16.41 -8.41
C PRO A 164 -22.72 15.59 -8.70
N SER A 165 -22.85 14.54 -9.53
CA SER A 165 -21.77 13.60 -9.87
C SER A 165 -20.54 14.28 -10.48
N GLU A 166 -20.72 15.39 -11.21
CA GLU A 166 -19.67 16.20 -11.82
C GLU A 166 -18.75 16.90 -10.81
N THR A 167 -19.09 16.80 -9.53
CA THR A 167 -18.22 17.20 -8.42
C THR A 167 -16.98 16.33 -8.33
N LEU A 168 -17.09 15.05 -8.72
CA LEU A 168 -15.97 14.15 -8.86
C LEU A 168 -15.28 14.38 -10.21
N VAL A 169 -14.04 14.82 -10.18
CA VAL A 169 -13.23 15.14 -11.36
C VAL A 169 -12.11 14.10 -11.46
N GLU A 170 -12.02 13.48 -12.62
CA GLU A 170 -11.02 12.47 -12.88
C GLU A 170 -9.87 13.01 -13.74
N VAL A 171 -8.65 12.56 -13.49
CA VAL A 171 -7.48 12.74 -14.34
C VAL A 171 -6.99 11.38 -14.79
N GLY A 172 -6.81 11.21 -16.10
CA GLY A 172 -6.43 9.93 -16.70
C GLY A 172 -5.25 10.03 -17.65
N PRO A 173 -4.80 8.91 -18.20
CA PRO A 173 -3.75 8.88 -19.22
C PRO A 173 -4.25 9.55 -20.50
N ARG A 174 -3.33 10.16 -21.24
CA ARG A 174 -3.64 10.72 -22.57
C ARG A 174 -3.98 9.62 -23.57
N PRO A 175 -4.72 9.91 -24.66
CA PRO A 175 -5.04 8.92 -25.67
C PRO A 175 -3.81 8.16 -26.18
N GLY A 176 -3.84 6.82 -26.06
CA GLY A 176 -2.73 5.94 -26.45
C GLY A 176 -1.65 5.72 -25.40
N GLU A 177 -1.78 6.34 -24.22
CA GLU A 177 -0.87 6.14 -23.09
C GLU A 177 -1.50 5.23 -22.03
N HIS A 178 -0.67 4.59 -21.20
CA HIS A 178 -1.11 3.79 -20.07
C HIS A 178 -0.92 4.50 -18.73
N LEU A 179 -0.02 5.48 -18.68
CA LEU A 179 0.39 6.19 -17.47
C LEU A 179 -0.24 7.56 -17.41
N ILE A 180 -0.61 7.97 -16.20
CA ILE A 180 -1.05 9.34 -15.96
C ILE A 180 0.21 10.20 -15.81
N ARG A 181 0.32 11.25 -16.61
CA ARG A 181 1.46 12.16 -16.50
C ARG A 181 1.31 13.05 -15.27
N GLU A 182 2.40 13.20 -14.53
CA GLU A 182 2.43 14.05 -13.33
C GLU A 182 2.01 15.49 -13.66
N GLU A 183 2.52 16.03 -14.77
CA GLU A 183 2.15 17.37 -15.20
C GLU A 183 0.65 17.56 -15.43
N ASP A 184 -0.08 16.53 -15.88
CA ASP A 184 -1.53 16.60 -16.09
C ASP A 184 -2.28 16.65 -14.75
N ILE A 185 -1.80 15.94 -13.74
CA ILE A 185 -2.34 16.02 -12.36
C ILE A 185 -2.15 17.43 -11.81
N LEU A 186 -0.92 17.96 -11.88
CA LEU A 186 -0.57 19.27 -11.35
C LEU A 186 -1.34 20.40 -12.09
N GLN A 187 -1.44 20.29 -13.41
CA GLN A 187 -2.22 21.21 -14.22
C GLN A 187 -3.70 21.19 -13.84
N ARG A 188 -4.27 19.97 -13.65
CA ARG A 188 -5.68 19.84 -13.28
C ARG A 188 -5.99 20.43 -11.92
N ILE A 189 -5.08 20.27 -10.93
CA ILE A 189 -5.17 20.91 -9.62
C ILE A 189 -5.21 22.45 -9.78
N ALA A 190 -4.30 23.01 -10.59
CA ALA A 190 -4.22 24.44 -10.82
C ALA A 190 -5.47 24.99 -11.54
N GLU A 191 -6.00 24.28 -12.54
CA GLU A 191 -7.23 24.65 -13.27
C GLU A 191 -8.47 24.67 -12.37
N LEU A 192 -8.61 23.69 -11.47
CA LEU A 192 -9.72 23.63 -10.52
C LEU A 192 -9.63 24.74 -9.47
N GLY A 193 -8.41 25.14 -9.10
CA GLY A 193 -8.17 26.28 -8.23
C GLY A 193 -9.01 26.25 -6.95
N ASP A 194 -9.77 27.31 -6.73
CA ASP A 194 -10.60 27.47 -5.53
C ASP A 194 -11.94 26.68 -5.54
N GLU A 195 -12.23 25.93 -6.60
CA GLU A 195 -13.31 24.94 -6.61
C GLU A 195 -12.88 23.61 -5.98
N LEU A 196 -11.56 23.33 -5.91
CA LEU A 196 -11.02 22.06 -5.41
C LEU A 196 -11.08 22.01 -3.88
N ALA A 197 -11.86 21.09 -3.35
CA ALA A 197 -11.95 20.81 -1.91
C ALA A 197 -10.99 19.73 -1.47
N LEU A 198 -10.82 18.68 -2.27
CA LEU A 198 -10.05 17.48 -1.92
C LEU A 198 -9.30 16.94 -3.13
N VAL A 199 -8.02 16.64 -2.97
CA VAL A 199 -7.27 15.72 -3.82
C VAL A 199 -7.24 14.36 -3.14
N MET A 200 -7.75 13.31 -3.81
CA MET A 200 -7.77 11.94 -3.29
C MET A 200 -7.30 10.99 -4.38
N ILE A 201 -6.04 10.61 -4.34
CA ILE A 201 -5.37 9.80 -5.36
C ILE A 201 -4.73 8.58 -4.68
N GLY A 202 -4.61 7.47 -5.39
CA GLY A 202 -3.83 6.33 -4.95
C GLY A 202 -2.33 6.66 -4.92
N GLY A 203 -1.60 6.19 -3.90
CA GLY A 203 -0.15 6.39 -3.86
C GLY A 203 0.56 5.63 -4.98
N VAL A 204 0.15 4.38 -5.19
CA VAL A 204 0.58 3.54 -6.32
C VAL A 204 -0.65 3.05 -7.06
N ASN A 205 -0.72 3.32 -8.35
CA ASN A 205 -1.83 2.89 -9.19
C ASN A 205 -1.91 1.36 -9.25
N TYR A 206 -3.07 0.80 -8.91
CA TYR A 206 -3.25 -0.65 -8.79
C TYR A 206 -3.13 -1.40 -10.12
N TYR A 207 -3.42 -0.72 -11.26
CA TYR A 207 -3.42 -1.34 -12.59
C TYR A 207 -2.04 -1.32 -13.23
N THR A 208 -1.39 -0.16 -13.26
CA THR A 208 -0.09 0.03 -13.90
C THR A 208 1.12 -0.18 -12.99
N GLY A 209 0.95 -0.07 -11.68
CA GLY A 209 2.06 -0.06 -10.72
C GLY A 209 2.78 1.29 -10.66
N GLN A 210 2.28 2.33 -11.33
CA GLN A 210 2.84 3.69 -11.29
C GLN A 210 2.77 4.27 -9.87
N TYR A 211 3.90 4.75 -9.38
CA TYR A 211 4.01 5.53 -8.14
C TYR A 211 4.00 7.02 -8.48
N PHE A 212 3.11 7.78 -7.86
CA PHE A 212 2.98 9.22 -8.05
C PHE A 212 3.89 9.99 -7.10
N ASP A 213 4.33 11.18 -7.49
CA ASP A 213 5.08 12.09 -6.60
C ASP A 213 4.10 12.76 -5.61
N LEU A 214 3.89 12.09 -4.47
CA LEU A 214 2.94 12.52 -3.44
C LEU A 214 3.32 13.86 -2.84
N GLN A 215 4.62 14.17 -2.75
CA GLN A 215 5.10 15.45 -2.24
C GLN A 215 4.69 16.62 -3.14
N LYS A 216 4.88 16.49 -4.46
CA LYS A 216 4.48 17.54 -5.40
C LYS A 216 2.97 17.71 -5.48
N ILE A 217 2.22 16.59 -5.48
CA ILE A 217 0.76 16.61 -5.49
C ILE A 217 0.24 17.32 -4.23
N THR A 218 0.81 17.02 -3.06
CA THR A 218 0.45 17.66 -1.80
C THR A 218 0.71 19.16 -1.86
N ALA A 219 1.90 19.56 -2.29
CA ALA A 219 2.25 20.98 -2.42
C ALA A 219 1.31 21.73 -3.37
N ALA A 220 0.99 21.11 -4.52
CA ALA A 220 0.07 21.71 -5.50
C ALA A 220 -1.35 21.84 -4.96
N GLY A 221 -1.88 20.82 -4.28
CA GLY A 221 -3.20 20.88 -3.65
C GLY A 221 -3.29 21.97 -2.59
N HIS A 222 -2.28 22.06 -1.73
CA HIS A 222 -2.22 23.11 -0.71
C HIS A 222 -2.09 24.51 -1.30
N ALA A 223 -1.38 24.67 -2.43
CA ALA A 223 -1.23 25.97 -3.09
C ALA A 223 -2.58 26.57 -3.57
N VAL A 224 -3.56 25.72 -3.88
CA VAL A 224 -4.93 26.15 -4.22
C VAL A 224 -5.89 26.08 -3.02
N GLY A 225 -5.40 25.72 -1.83
CA GLY A 225 -6.19 25.62 -0.59
C GLY A 225 -7.05 24.37 -0.49
N ALA A 226 -6.76 23.32 -1.26
CA ALA A 226 -7.40 22.02 -1.14
C ALA A 226 -6.77 21.19 -0.01
N VAL A 227 -7.55 20.29 0.56
CA VAL A 227 -7.03 19.20 1.40
C VAL A 227 -6.47 18.10 0.52
N VAL A 228 -5.41 17.42 0.98
CA VAL A 228 -4.78 16.33 0.21
C VAL A 228 -4.73 15.05 1.02
N GLY A 229 -5.37 14.01 0.50
CA GLY A 229 -5.38 12.66 1.06
C GLY A 229 -4.95 11.59 0.07
N PHE A 230 -4.47 10.45 0.56
CA PHE A 230 -4.03 9.35 -0.29
C PHE A 230 -4.58 8.00 0.16
N ASP A 231 -4.97 7.16 -0.82
CA ASP A 231 -5.07 5.71 -0.63
C ASP A 231 -3.68 5.08 -0.86
N LEU A 232 -3.12 4.52 0.20
CA LEU A 232 -1.81 3.90 0.17
C LEU A 232 -1.85 2.38 0.13
N ALA A 233 -2.98 1.79 -0.33
CA ALA A 233 -3.18 0.34 -0.38
C ALA A 233 -2.06 -0.42 -1.11
N HIS A 234 -1.50 0.17 -2.15
CA HIS A 234 -0.38 -0.40 -2.91
C HIS A 234 0.97 0.29 -2.61
N ALA A 235 0.98 1.29 -1.72
CA ALA A 235 2.18 2.06 -1.39
C ALA A 235 2.80 1.67 -0.04
N ALA A 236 1.99 1.50 1.01
CA ALA A 236 2.46 1.14 2.34
C ALA A 236 3.15 -0.23 2.35
N GLY A 237 4.39 -0.29 2.84
CA GLY A 237 5.23 -1.48 2.83
C GLY A 237 5.86 -1.84 1.47
N ASN A 238 5.61 -1.03 0.45
CA ASN A 238 6.10 -1.23 -0.92
C ASN A 238 7.06 -0.13 -1.37
N VAL A 239 6.71 1.13 -1.15
CA VAL A 239 7.54 2.29 -1.52
C VAL A 239 7.94 3.09 -0.28
N ASN A 240 9.03 3.85 -0.39
CA ASN A 240 9.46 4.73 0.69
C ASN A 240 8.52 5.94 0.77
N LEU A 241 7.95 6.16 1.93
CA LEU A 241 7.02 7.25 2.21
C LEU A 241 7.61 8.19 3.26
N ALA A 242 7.22 9.46 3.22
CA ALA A 242 7.58 10.48 4.22
C ALA A 242 6.37 11.42 4.42
N LEU A 243 5.23 10.84 4.88
CA LEU A 243 3.95 11.54 4.93
C LEU A 243 4.00 12.79 5.80
N HIS A 244 4.74 12.73 6.92
CA HIS A 244 4.96 13.88 7.78
C HIS A 244 5.70 15.00 7.04
N ASP A 245 6.88 14.71 6.50
CA ASP A 245 7.73 15.70 5.83
C ASP A 245 7.09 16.29 4.57
N TRP A 246 6.24 15.49 3.89
CA TRP A 246 5.46 15.95 2.72
C TRP A 246 4.21 16.74 3.10
N ASN A 247 3.93 16.90 4.40
CA ASN A 247 2.80 17.66 4.92
C ASN A 247 1.43 17.17 4.42
N VAL A 248 1.29 15.87 4.16
CA VAL A 248 0.02 15.23 3.74
C VAL A 248 -1.03 15.44 4.83
N ASP A 249 -2.29 15.71 4.46
CA ASP A 249 -3.32 15.93 5.49
C ASP A 249 -3.77 14.62 6.13
N PHE A 250 -4.07 13.62 5.30
CA PHE A 250 -4.47 12.29 5.77
C PHE A 250 -4.12 11.20 4.76
N ALA A 251 -4.06 9.97 5.21
CA ALA A 251 -3.93 8.79 4.35
C ALA A 251 -4.52 7.55 5.02
N ALA A 252 -4.83 6.54 4.21
CA ALA A 252 -5.23 5.22 4.72
C ALA A 252 -4.61 4.11 3.86
N TRP A 253 -4.39 2.94 4.46
CA TRP A 253 -3.88 1.76 3.76
C TRP A 253 -4.46 0.47 4.32
N CYS A 254 -4.51 -0.57 3.50
CA CYS A 254 -4.82 -1.91 3.96
C CYS A 254 -3.55 -2.62 4.47
N GLY A 255 -3.67 -3.41 5.54
CA GLY A 255 -2.54 -4.18 6.07
C GLY A 255 -2.29 -5.50 5.35
N TYR A 256 -3.29 -6.07 4.68
CA TYR A 256 -3.24 -7.45 4.15
C TYR A 256 -2.45 -7.64 2.85
N LYS A 257 -2.08 -6.56 2.15
CA LYS A 257 -1.26 -6.62 0.93
C LYS A 257 0.23 -6.74 1.29
N TYR A 258 1.03 -5.77 0.92
CA TYR A 258 2.48 -5.80 1.18
C TYR A 258 2.85 -5.90 2.67
N LEU A 259 1.96 -5.48 3.57
CA LEU A 259 2.20 -5.54 5.02
C LEU A 259 1.81 -6.87 5.67
N ASN A 260 1.36 -7.88 4.93
CA ASN A 260 1.15 -9.26 5.36
C ASN A 260 0.32 -9.44 6.65
N SER A 261 -0.68 -8.57 6.92
CA SER A 261 -1.37 -8.54 8.22
C SER A 261 -2.33 -9.72 8.46
N SER A 262 -2.81 -10.34 7.45
CA SER A 262 -3.73 -11.50 7.35
C SER A 262 -4.83 -11.23 6.32
N PRO A 263 -5.56 -12.25 5.84
CA PRO A 263 -6.71 -12.05 4.95
C PRO A 263 -7.76 -11.13 5.59
N GLY A 264 -8.06 -9.99 4.92
CA GLY A 264 -8.98 -8.98 5.43
C GLY A 264 -8.51 -8.28 6.72
N GLY A 265 -7.22 -8.37 7.03
CA GLY A 265 -6.63 -7.89 8.27
C GLY A 265 -6.70 -6.39 8.46
N VAL A 266 -6.32 -5.96 9.68
CA VAL A 266 -6.40 -4.57 10.13
C VAL A 266 -5.63 -3.65 9.21
N SER A 267 -6.20 -2.48 9.01
CA SER A 267 -5.65 -1.38 8.22
C SER A 267 -5.00 -0.31 9.11
N GLY A 268 -4.35 0.66 8.50
CA GLY A 268 -3.88 1.85 9.20
C GLY A 268 -4.45 3.11 8.60
N LEU A 269 -4.42 4.16 9.37
CA LEU A 269 -4.67 5.52 8.92
C LEU A 269 -3.63 6.49 9.49
N PHE A 270 -3.45 7.57 8.75
CA PHE A 270 -2.57 8.69 9.07
C PHE A 270 -3.39 9.98 9.08
N VAL A 271 -3.14 10.81 10.10
CA VAL A 271 -3.62 12.19 10.17
C VAL A 271 -2.45 13.05 10.65
N HIS A 272 -2.06 14.02 9.84
CA HIS A 272 -0.91 14.88 10.15
C HIS A 272 -1.04 15.59 11.49
N GLU A 273 0.06 15.77 12.21
CA GLU A 273 0.09 16.41 13.54
C GLU A 273 -0.51 17.82 13.56
N LYS A 274 -0.45 18.58 12.45
CA LYS A 274 -1.11 19.89 12.31
C LYS A 274 -2.61 19.85 12.62
N HIS A 275 -3.23 18.66 12.53
CA HIS A 275 -4.64 18.42 12.84
C HIS A 275 -4.86 17.73 14.19
N ALA A 276 -3.78 17.28 14.87
CA ALA A 276 -3.84 16.42 16.06
C ALA A 276 -4.66 17.04 17.21
N HIS A 277 -4.53 18.34 17.41
CA HIS A 277 -5.19 19.07 18.49
C HIS A 277 -6.50 19.74 18.08
N ASN A 278 -6.92 19.60 16.83
CA ASN A 278 -8.14 20.22 16.33
C ASN A 278 -9.38 19.40 16.71
N LYS A 279 -9.90 19.64 17.91
CA LYS A 279 -11.13 18.97 18.41
C LYS A 279 -12.40 19.39 17.67
N SER A 280 -12.36 20.48 16.88
CA SER A 280 -13.51 20.96 16.11
C SER A 280 -13.67 20.25 14.75
N LEU A 281 -12.69 19.46 14.30
CA LEU A 281 -12.84 18.63 13.10
C LEU A 281 -14.02 17.68 13.29
N PRO A 282 -15.02 17.71 12.39
CA PRO A 282 -16.11 16.76 12.45
C PRO A 282 -15.58 15.33 12.28
N ARG A 283 -16.12 14.41 13.07
CA ARG A 283 -15.81 12.99 12.93
C ARG A 283 -16.97 12.14 13.39
N PHE A 284 -17.10 10.96 12.84
CA PHE A 284 -17.98 9.97 13.44
C PHE A 284 -17.30 9.47 14.71
N ALA A 285 -17.95 9.76 15.84
CA ALA A 285 -17.37 9.48 17.15
C ALA A 285 -17.58 8.03 17.57
N GLY A 286 -16.59 7.46 18.20
CA GLY A 286 -16.65 6.13 18.80
C GLY A 286 -15.99 6.07 20.16
N TRP A 287 -16.40 5.12 20.97
CA TRP A 287 -15.94 5.04 22.37
C TRP A 287 -14.41 4.90 22.47
N TRP A 288 -13.77 4.19 21.51
CA TRP A 288 -12.33 3.98 21.56
C TRP A 288 -11.50 5.21 21.18
N GLY A 289 -12.07 6.11 20.39
CA GLY A 289 -11.48 7.41 20.07
C GLY A 289 -11.68 8.47 21.16
N HIS A 290 -12.47 8.17 22.21
CA HIS A 290 -12.69 9.07 23.33
C HIS A 290 -11.51 9.07 24.30
N ASN A 291 -11.24 10.21 24.95
CA ASN A 291 -10.17 10.42 25.90
C ASN A 291 -10.04 9.30 26.93
N LYS A 292 -8.89 8.63 26.95
CA LYS A 292 -8.62 7.43 27.79
C LYS A 292 -8.79 7.71 29.29
N ALA A 293 -8.46 8.92 29.73
CA ALA A 293 -8.51 9.29 31.17
C ALA A 293 -9.95 9.40 31.74
N VAL A 294 -10.92 9.75 30.89
CA VAL A 294 -12.31 9.98 31.30
C VAL A 294 -13.30 9.00 30.71
N ARG A 295 -12.86 8.14 29.82
CA ARG A 295 -13.70 7.19 29.06
C ARG A 295 -14.64 6.37 29.95
N PHE A 296 -14.20 5.92 31.10
CA PHE A 296 -14.98 5.11 32.03
C PHE A 296 -15.83 5.92 33.02
N GLN A 297 -15.78 7.24 32.98
CA GLN A 297 -16.65 8.09 33.77
C GLN A 297 -18.08 8.13 33.20
N MET A 298 -18.23 7.68 31.93
CA MET A 298 -19.53 7.60 31.22
C MET A 298 -20.25 8.96 31.13
N GLU A 299 -19.50 10.06 31.17
CA GLU A 299 -20.06 11.39 31.04
C GLU A 299 -20.53 11.67 29.60
N PRO A 300 -21.58 12.47 29.42
CA PRO A 300 -22.02 12.89 28.09
C PRO A 300 -20.97 13.74 27.37
N GLY A 301 -20.92 13.57 26.05
CA GLY A 301 -20.03 14.33 25.18
C GLY A 301 -18.84 13.50 24.73
N PHE A 302 -18.28 13.91 23.60
CA PHE A 302 -17.11 13.26 23.00
C PHE A 302 -15.91 14.18 23.08
N ASP A 303 -14.90 13.77 23.84
CA ASP A 303 -13.60 14.42 23.91
C ASP A 303 -12.58 13.51 23.18
N PRO A 304 -12.21 13.81 21.91
CA PRO A 304 -11.34 12.95 21.14
C PRO A 304 -9.94 12.86 21.72
N ILE A 305 -9.33 11.67 21.64
CA ILE A 305 -7.88 11.52 21.82
C ILE A 305 -7.18 12.41 20.78
N GLU A 306 -6.08 13.01 21.17
CA GLU A 306 -5.25 13.78 20.26
C GLU A 306 -4.57 12.88 19.22
N GLY A 307 -4.37 13.42 18.02
CA GLY A 307 -3.78 12.69 16.91
C GLY A 307 -4.71 11.66 16.28
N ALA A 308 -4.12 10.72 15.54
CA ALA A 308 -4.82 9.73 14.73
C ALA A 308 -5.72 8.78 15.55
N GLU A 309 -5.37 8.52 16.81
CA GLU A 309 -6.17 7.67 17.70
C GLU A 309 -7.61 8.18 17.90
N GLY A 310 -7.85 9.49 17.75
CA GLY A 310 -9.18 10.08 17.84
C GLY A 310 -10.16 9.65 16.75
N TRP A 311 -9.71 8.91 15.73
CA TRP A 311 -10.56 8.32 14.67
C TRP A 311 -10.94 6.87 14.92
N GLN A 312 -10.52 6.27 16.03
CA GLN A 312 -10.96 4.93 16.41
C GLN A 312 -12.44 4.94 16.82
N LEU A 313 -13.20 3.92 16.42
CA LEU A 313 -14.62 3.77 16.80
C LEU A 313 -14.81 2.80 17.96
N SER A 314 -14.35 1.58 17.78
CA SER A 314 -14.57 0.46 18.71
C SER A 314 -13.23 -0.11 19.21
N ASN A 315 -13.34 -1.06 20.13
CA ASN A 315 -12.20 -1.80 20.64
C ASN A 315 -11.32 -2.36 19.52
N ALA A 316 -10.04 -2.47 19.80
CA ALA A 316 -9.07 -3.07 18.91
C ALA A 316 -9.47 -4.52 18.53
N PRO A 317 -9.46 -4.90 17.24
CA PRO A 317 -9.65 -6.29 16.83
C PRO A 317 -8.38 -7.10 17.12
N VAL A 318 -8.21 -7.51 18.38
CA VAL A 318 -6.96 -8.04 18.95
C VAL A 318 -6.34 -9.17 18.13
N LEU A 319 -7.12 -10.19 17.71
CA LEU A 319 -6.58 -11.32 16.96
C LEU A 319 -6.01 -10.92 15.59
N GLY A 320 -6.69 -9.99 14.90
CA GLY A 320 -6.18 -9.43 13.65
C GLY A 320 -4.93 -8.57 13.85
N MET A 321 -4.89 -7.81 14.94
CA MET A 321 -3.72 -7.01 15.30
C MET A 321 -2.54 -7.87 15.74
N ALA A 322 -2.76 -9.01 16.40
CA ALA A 322 -1.73 -9.96 16.77
C ALA A 322 -1.02 -10.53 15.53
N ALA A 323 -1.79 -10.95 14.53
CA ALA A 323 -1.23 -11.40 13.25
C ALA A 323 -0.45 -10.28 12.54
N HIS A 324 -0.96 -9.05 12.57
CA HIS A 324 -0.29 -7.90 11.95
C HIS A 324 0.99 -7.51 12.70
N LEU A 325 1.00 -7.58 14.01
CA LEU A 325 2.18 -7.31 14.85
C LEU A 325 3.35 -8.21 14.44
N ALA A 326 3.10 -9.52 14.25
CA ALA A 326 4.11 -10.46 13.79
C ALA A 326 4.76 -10.05 12.45
N SER A 327 4.01 -9.43 11.54
CA SER A 327 4.56 -8.90 10.30
C SER A 327 5.29 -7.56 10.48
N LEU A 328 4.74 -6.65 11.28
CA LEU A 328 5.37 -5.34 11.51
C LEU A 328 6.76 -5.47 12.15
N GLU A 329 6.98 -6.46 13.03
CA GLU A 329 8.30 -6.76 13.59
C GLU A 329 9.30 -7.21 12.52
N ILE A 330 8.84 -7.93 11.47
CA ILE A 330 9.68 -8.29 10.32
C ILE A 330 10.06 -7.03 9.53
N PHE A 331 9.12 -6.10 9.33
CA PHE A 331 9.40 -4.82 8.66
C PHE A 331 10.35 -3.94 9.48
N GLU A 332 10.20 -3.89 10.79
CA GLU A 332 11.10 -3.15 11.70
C GLU A 332 12.54 -3.67 11.60
N GLU A 333 12.72 -5.00 11.60
CA GLU A 333 14.02 -5.65 11.45
C GLU A 333 14.61 -5.41 10.04
N ALA A 334 13.79 -5.53 8.98
CA ALA A 334 14.22 -5.37 7.60
C ALA A 334 14.57 -3.91 7.27
N GLY A 335 13.73 -2.97 7.67
CA GLY A 335 13.84 -1.54 7.37
C GLY A 335 13.44 -1.19 5.94
N MET A 336 12.62 -0.13 5.79
CA MET A 336 12.07 0.28 4.48
C MET A 336 13.13 0.66 3.47
N GLU A 337 14.28 1.17 3.89
CA GLU A 337 15.38 1.53 2.98
C GLU A 337 15.94 0.28 2.25
N ARG A 338 16.25 -0.80 3.00
CA ARG A 338 16.73 -2.06 2.41
C ARG A 338 15.67 -2.74 1.54
N ILE A 339 14.41 -2.68 1.98
CA ILE A 339 13.26 -3.17 1.21
C ILE A 339 13.17 -2.42 -0.12
N GLY A 340 13.27 -1.10 -0.12
CA GLY A 340 13.27 -0.27 -1.32
C GLY A 340 14.42 -0.58 -2.27
N GLN A 341 15.65 -0.71 -1.74
CA GLN A 341 16.82 -1.06 -2.55
C GLN A 341 16.67 -2.41 -3.24
N LYS A 342 16.23 -3.44 -2.52
CA LYS A 342 15.98 -4.77 -3.11
C LYS A 342 14.82 -4.73 -4.11
N ARG A 343 13.72 -4.02 -3.80
CA ARG A 343 12.59 -3.84 -4.73
C ARG A 343 13.04 -3.33 -6.09
N ASP A 344 13.85 -2.27 -6.10
CA ASP A 344 14.31 -1.64 -7.33
C ASP A 344 15.18 -2.58 -8.17
N GLN A 345 16.09 -3.32 -7.53
CA GLN A 345 16.95 -4.29 -8.20
C GLN A 345 16.15 -5.51 -8.69
N LEU A 346 15.25 -6.04 -7.85
CA LEU A 346 14.45 -7.23 -8.16
C LEU A 346 13.50 -6.97 -9.34
N THR A 347 12.83 -5.81 -9.33
CA THR A 347 11.94 -5.43 -10.43
C THR A 347 12.68 -5.07 -11.71
N ALA A 348 13.87 -4.48 -11.62
CA ALA A 348 14.72 -4.23 -12.79
C ALA A 348 15.20 -5.53 -13.42
N PHE A 349 15.63 -6.51 -12.63
CA PHE A 349 16.00 -7.83 -13.11
C PHE A 349 14.83 -8.57 -13.75
N LEU A 350 13.66 -8.56 -13.10
CA LEU A 350 12.46 -9.19 -13.63
C LEU A 350 12.01 -8.55 -14.95
N ALA A 351 12.05 -7.22 -15.06
CA ALA A 351 11.74 -6.52 -16.31
C ALA A 351 12.69 -6.92 -17.44
N TYR A 352 13.99 -6.96 -17.16
CA TYR A 352 15.00 -7.46 -18.12
C TYR A 352 14.69 -8.87 -18.60
N LEU A 353 14.35 -9.80 -17.71
CA LEU A 353 14.03 -11.18 -18.05
C LEU A 353 12.78 -11.28 -18.94
N ILE A 354 11.75 -10.47 -18.66
CA ILE A 354 10.52 -10.44 -19.49
C ILE A 354 10.83 -9.88 -20.88
N GLU A 355 11.62 -8.81 -20.97
CA GLU A 355 12.03 -8.23 -22.24
C GLU A 355 12.90 -9.23 -23.05
N ASP A 356 13.80 -9.98 -22.41
CA ASP A 356 14.62 -11.03 -23.04
C ASP A 356 13.76 -12.18 -23.58
N VAL A 357 12.76 -12.66 -22.81
CA VAL A 357 11.80 -13.67 -23.29
C VAL A 357 10.98 -13.14 -24.46
N SER A 358 10.51 -11.89 -24.38
CA SER A 358 9.74 -11.24 -25.45
C SER A 358 10.52 -11.15 -26.76
N GLU A 359 11.80 -10.72 -26.71
CA GLU A 359 12.65 -10.60 -27.90
C GLU A 359 12.97 -11.97 -28.54
N ARG A 360 13.26 -12.98 -27.71
CA ARG A 360 13.50 -14.35 -28.19
C ARG A 360 12.28 -15.01 -28.84
N ASN A 361 11.06 -14.56 -28.51
CA ASN A 361 9.81 -15.12 -28.96
C ASN A 361 8.96 -14.15 -29.79
N LYS A 362 9.54 -13.07 -30.32
CA LYS A 362 8.84 -11.97 -31.00
C LYS A 362 7.93 -12.39 -32.17
N ASP A 363 8.22 -13.52 -32.81
CA ASP A 363 7.43 -14.06 -33.90
C ASP A 363 6.13 -14.76 -33.43
N ARG A 364 6.01 -15.04 -32.12
CA ARG A 364 4.88 -15.77 -31.51
C ARG A 364 4.07 -14.88 -30.58
N CYS A 365 4.73 -13.99 -29.85
CA CYS A 365 4.08 -13.09 -28.89
C CYS A 365 4.93 -11.84 -28.67
N SER A 366 4.29 -10.82 -28.10
CA SER A 366 5.01 -9.66 -27.55
C SER A 366 4.43 -9.30 -26.20
N PHE A 367 5.31 -8.94 -25.28
CA PHE A 367 4.96 -8.42 -23.95
C PHE A 367 5.31 -6.96 -23.88
N GLU A 368 4.37 -6.18 -23.40
CA GLU A 368 4.59 -4.76 -23.11
C GLU A 368 4.45 -4.57 -21.60
N ILE A 369 5.50 -4.10 -20.94
CA ILE A 369 5.44 -3.70 -19.53
C ILE A 369 4.88 -2.29 -19.49
N ILE A 370 3.63 -2.13 -19.02
CA ILE A 370 2.96 -0.82 -18.91
C ILE A 370 3.30 -0.08 -17.61
N THR A 371 4.06 -0.70 -16.72
CA THR A 371 4.62 -0.06 -15.52
C THR A 371 5.78 0.87 -15.91
N PRO A 372 5.96 2.02 -15.24
CA PRO A 372 7.06 2.92 -15.52
C PRO A 372 8.42 2.22 -15.49
N LYS A 373 9.30 2.57 -16.45
CA LYS A 373 10.68 2.01 -16.49
C LYS A 373 11.56 2.56 -15.37
N ASP A 374 11.32 3.81 -14.97
CA ASP A 374 12.06 4.46 -13.87
C ASP A 374 11.69 3.80 -12.53
N PRO A 375 12.66 3.23 -11.80
CA PRO A 375 12.41 2.65 -10.48
C PRO A 375 11.83 3.64 -9.46
N SER A 376 12.14 4.93 -9.58
CA SER A 376 11.59 5.97 -8.71
C SER A 376 10.10 6.25 -8.93
N ALA A 377 9.56 5.86 -10.09
CA ALA A 377 8.17 6.05 -10.48
C ALA A 377 7.33 4.75 -10.39
N ARG A 378 7.81 3.73 -9.66
CA ARG A 378 7.09 2.45 -9.49
C ARG A 378 7.35 1.80 -8.14
N GLY A 379 6.46 0.87 -7.77
CA GLY A 379 6.68 -0.07 -6.68
C GLY A 379 7.20 -1.43 -7.16
N ALA A 380 6.89 -2.49 -6.40
CA ALA A 380 7.29 -3.86 -6.74
C ALA A 380 6.49 -4.48 -7.91
N GLN A 381 5.32 -3.91 -8.25
CA GLN A 381 4.47 -4.46 -9.29
C GLN A 381 5.01 -4.15 -10.68
N LEU A 382 5.04 -5.17 -11.55
CA LEU A 382 5.11 -5.03 -13.01
C LEU A 382 3.79 -5.51 -13.61
N SER A 383 3.22 -4.71 -14.51
CA SER A 383 1.99 -5.00 -15.24
C SER A 383 2.32 -5.31 -16.69
N ILE A 384 2.02 -6.53 -17.12
CA ILE A 384 2.39 -7.06 -18.43
C ILE A 384 1.14 -7.13 -19.30
N LEU A 385 1.17 -6.43 -20.40
CA LEU A 385 0.19 -6.54 -21.48
C LEU A 385 0.63 -7.68 -22.42
N ALA A 386 -0.10 -8.80 -22.40
CA ALA A 386 0.23 -9.98 -23.19
C ALA A 386 -0.50 -9.93 -24.55
N LYS A 387 0.13 -9.31 -25.54
CA LYS A 387 -0.45 -9.15 -26.88
C LYS A 387 -0.52 -10.50 -27.62
N GLY A 388 -1.72 -10.85 -28.08
CA GLY A 388 -1.96 -12.07 -28.86
C GLY A 388 -2.14 -13.38 -28.06
N GLN A 389 -1.87 -13.40 -26.75
CA GLN A 389 -1.97 -14.60 -25.91
C GLN A 389 -3.16 -14.59 -24.94
N GLY A 390 -3.58 -13.41 -24.50
CA GLY A 390 -4.75 -13.22 -23.64
C GLY A 390 -4.73 -14.02 -22.33
N ARG A 391 -5.92 -14.39 -21.85
CA ARG A 391 -6.14 -15.14 -20.62
C ARG A 391 -5.48 -16.52 -20.62
N GLN A 392 -5.34 -17.17 -21.78
CA GLN A 392 -4.72 -18.48 -21.87
C GLN A 392 -3.27 -18.52 -21.40
N LEU A 393 -2.51 -17.47 -21.64
CA LEU A 393 -1.14 -17.35 -21.11
C LEU A 393 -1.15 -17.36 -19.57
N PHE A 394 -2.06 -16.59 -18.96
CA PHE A 394 -2.19 -16.55 -17.51
C PHE A 394 -2.57 -17.91 -16.92
N ASP A 395 -3.52 -18.62 -17.56
CA ASP A 395 -3.95 -19.92 -17.09
C ASP A 395 -2.81 -20.97 -17.16
N ARG A 396 -2.01 -20.96 -18.25
CA ARG A 396 -0.81 -21.82 -18.35
C ARG A 396 0.27 -21.48 -17.34
N LEU A 397 0.49 -20.21 -17.05
CA LEU A 397 1.42 -19.79 -15.98
C LEU A 397 0.96 -20.31 -14.62
N THR A 398 -0.34 -20.29 -14.36
CA THR A 398 -0.93 -20.84 -13.13
C THR A 398 -0.70 -22.35 -13.04
N ASP A 399 -0.90 -23.10 -14.13
CA ASP A 399 -0.64 -24.55 -14.18
C ASP A 399 0.84 -24.88 -13.95
N LEU A 400 1.76 -24.01 -14.36
CA LEU A 400 3.20 -24.15 -14.12
C LEU A 400 3.63 -23.75 -12.69
N GLY A 401 2.71 -23.25 -11.87
CA GLY A 401 2.96 -22.89 -10.48
C GLY A 401 3.29 -21.41 -10.24
N VAL A 402 2.96 -20.54 -11.18
CA VAL A 402 3.03 -19.08 -10.97
C VAL A 402 1.72 -18.61 -10.34
N ILE A 403 1.82 -17.94 -9.21
CA ILE A 403 0.70 -17.26 -8.58
C ILE A 403 0.83 -15.76 -8.89
N ALA A 404 0.04 -15.32 -9.88
CA ALA A 404 -0.03 -13.96 -10.38
C ALA A 404 -1.47 -13.45 -10.33
N ASP A 405 -1.72 -12.24 -10.79
CA ASP A 405 -3.03 -11.60 -10.74
C ASP A 405 -3.44 -11.15 -12.16
N TRP A 406 -4.67 -11.50 -12.57
CA TRP A 406 -5.24 -11.09 -13.85
C TRP A 406 -6.12 -9.86 -13.72
N ARG A 407 -5.94 -8.90 -14.61
CA ARG A 407 -6.84 -7.75 -14.75
C ARG A 407 -7.34 -7.63 -16.18
N GLU A 408 -8.66 -7.57 -16.31
CA GLU A 408 -9.29 -7.33 -17.59
C GLU A 408 -8.84 -5.99 -18.22
N PRO A 409 -8.74 -5.95 -19.56
CA PRO A 409 -9.05 -7.07 -20.49
C PRO A 409 -7.89 -8.04 -20.73
N ASN A 410 -6.63 -7.72 -20.44
CA ASN A 410 -5.46 -8.49 -20.88
C ASN A 410 -4.16 -8.20 -20.13
N VAL A 411 -4.24 -7.77 -18.87
CA VAL A 411 -3.06 -7.47 -18.07
C VAL A 411 -2.80 -8.56 -17.03
N ILE A 412 -1.57 -9.07 -17.01
CA ILE A 412 -1.03 -9.91 -15.95
C ILE A 412 -0.22 -9.02 -15.01
N ARG A 413 -0.59 -8.96 -13.73
CA ARG A 413 0.16 -8.24 -12.71
C ARG A 413 1.01 -9.23 -11.93
N ILE A 414 2.26 -8.90 -11.77
CA ILE A 414 3.24 -9.63 -10.95
C ILE A 414 3.93 -8.64 -10.02
N ALA A 415 4.03 -8.99 -8.75
CA ALA A 415 4.59 -8.13 -7.72
C ALA A 415 5.52 -8.94 -6.81
N PRO A 416 6.80 -9.08 -7.19
CA PRO A 416 7.78 -9.74 -6.33
C PRO A 416 8.04 -8.88 -5.09
N ALA A 417 7.66 -9.40 -3.92
CA ALA A 417 7.84 -8.72 -2.65
C ALA A 417 9.25 -8.95 -2.09
N PRO A 418 10.01 -7.90 -1.75
CA PRO A 418 11.42 -8.00 -1.34
C PRO A 418 11.67 -8.91 -0.13
N LEU A 419 10.72 -9.01 0.79
CA LEU A 419 10.88 -9.80 2.02
C LEU A 419 10.90 -11.31 1.77
N TYR A 420 10.28 -11.80 0.68
CA TYR A 420 10.17 -13.24 0.47
C TYR A 420 10.45 -13.72 -0.95
N ASN A 421 10.51 -12.85 -1.93
CA ASN A 421 10.91 -13.23 -3.28
C ASN A 421 12.41 -13.06 -3.51
N SER A 422 12.96 -13.99 -4.31
CA SER A 422 14.36 -14.07 -4.68
C SER A 422 14.57 -13.73 -6.16
N TYR A 423 15.82 -13.52 -6.56
CA TYR A 423 16.18 -13.38 -7.98
C TYR A 423 16.02 -14.70 -8.74
N GLU A 424 16.20 -15.85 -8.06
CA GLU A 424 15.85 -17.16 -8.63
C GLU A 424 14.35 -17.29 -8.89
N ASP A 425 13.46 -16.72 -8.07
CA ASP A 425 12.01 -16.68 -8.36
C ASP A 425 11.73 -15.89 -9.65
N CYS A 426 12.44 -14.78 -9.88
CA CYS A 426 12.32 -13.99 -11.11
C CYS A 426 12.78 -14.80 -12.34
N LEU A 427 13.89 -15.49 -12.24
CA LEU A 427 14.38 -16.34 -13.33
C LEU A 427 13.42 -17.51 -13.62
N ARG A 428 12.91 -18.18 -12.59
CA ARG A 428 11.92 -19.24 -12.73
C ARG A 428 10.63 -18.72 -13.38
N PHE A 429 10.18 -17.54 -13.01
CA PHE A 429 9.03 -16.90 -13.67
C PHE A 429 9.29 -16.73 -15.18
N ALA A 430 10.46 -16.22 -15.57
CA ALA A 430 10.81 -16.05 -16.99
C ALA A 430 10.87 -17.39 -17.75
N GLN A 431 11.39 -18.44 -17.12
CA GLN A 431 11.40 -19.80 -17.69
C GLN A 431 9.96 -20.33 -17.88
N PHE A 432 9.08 -20.13 -16.90
CA PHE A 432 7.66 -20.51 -17.01
C PHE A 432 6.93 -19.67 -18.06
N LEU A 433 7.25 -18.36 -18.14
CA LEU A 433 6.70 -17.49 -19.17
C LEU A 433 7.04 -17.99 -20.58
N GLU A 434 8.30 -18.39 -20.80
CA GLU A 434 8.74 -18.94 -22.07
C GLU A 434 8.06 -20.29 -22.40
N GLN A 435 7.90 -21.18 -21.39
CA GLN A 435 7.17 -22.44 -21.55
C GLN A 435 5.67 -22.23 -21.84
N ALA A 436 5.09 -21.18 -21.30
CA ALA A 436 3.67 -20.86 -21.45
C ALA A 436 3.33 -20.23 -22.82
N ILE A 437 4.32 -19.79 -23.61
CA ILE A 437 4.13 -19.29 -24.97
C ILE A 437 3.88 -20.49 -25.91
N LEU A 438 2.82 -20.43 -26.69
CA LEU A 438 2.48 -21.48 -27.71
C LEU A 438 3.08 -21.19 -29.08
#